data_0c8ac4fa23be9f14d956c1e69dc64b6a
#
_entry.id   0c8ac4fa23be9f14d956c1e69dc64b6a
#
_cell.length_a   1.000
_cell.length_b   1.000
_cell.length_c   1.000
_cell.angle_alpha   90.00
_cell.angle_beta   90.00
_cell.angle_gamma   90.00
#
_symmetry.space_group_name_H-M   'P 1'
#
loop_
_entity.id
_entity.type
_entity.pdbx_description
1 polymer ?
#
loop_
_entity_poly.entity_id
_entity_poly.type
_entity_poly.pdbx_seq_one_letter_code
_entity_poly.pdbx_strand_id
1 'polypeptide(L)'
;MAPEQDSTGQENTEQARPTGYHGGDASAVISVEEVTRQAQAIAVGAPPEQIAALANNASFVTIKNLKAGYGKMEILHDFNLQVARNQSLCLIGPNGAGKSTVLHSIFGFTNIFSGQIKVGEGDVQQDITKLSSSDKLRRAGIAYILQDKSVFPAMTVEENLWMGGYLMEKPAEAKEEAERIFAKYSRLAERRHQRAGILSGGERRLLEISRALIMKPEVLLVDEPSIGLEPRFIDMVFEILADLQHAEGKTIIMVEQNAKKGLEFADIGYVLVSGEIAIAGSGDELLENPAVGRLFLGG
;
A
#
# COMPACT_ATOMS: atom_id res chain seq x y z
N MET A 1 -11.95 -45.33 53.38
CA MET A 1 -13.28 -45.88 53.61
C MET A 1 -14.15 -45.33 52.49
N ALA A 2 -14.30 -46.09 51.42
CA ALA A 2 -15.34 -45.91 50.40
C ALA A 2 -16.66 -46.46 50.95
N PRO A 3 -17.89 -46.28 50.35
CA PRO A 3 -18.23 -46.77 49.02
C PRO A 3 -18.99 -45.74 48.19
N GLU A 4 -18.82 -45.75 46.87
CA GLU A 4 -19.63 -46.36 45.78
C GLU A 4 -21.14 -46.39 45.91
N GLN A 5 -21.84 -45.87 44.88
CA GLN A 5 -22.94 -46.42 44.09
C GLN A 5 -23.52 -45.28 43.24
N ASP A 6 -23.35 -45.24 41.93
CA ASP A 6 -24.03 -45.93 40.85
C ASP A 6 -25.56 -45.68 40.77
N SER A 7 -26.01 -45.05 39.65
CA SER A 7 -27.12 -45.49 38.79
C SER A 7 -27.53 -44.45 37.75
N THR A 8 -27.29 -44.81 36.49
CA THR A 8 -28.23 -44.87 35.35
C THR A 8 -29.17 -43.69 35.04
N GLY A 9 -28.93 -42.95 33.96
CA GLY A 9 -29.63 -43.24 32.71
C GLY A 9 -30.81 -42.32 32.42
N GLN A 10 -30.78 -41.53 31.43
CA GLN A 10 -31.82 -41.43 30.38
C GLN A 10 -31.44 -40.40 29.33
N GLU A 11 -31.26 -40.89 28.11
CA GLU A 11 -31.23 -40.11 26.87
C GLU A 11 -32.55 -39.37 26.69
N ASN A 12 -32.47 -38.09 26.31
CA ASN A 12 -33.58 -37.39 25.68
C ASN A 12 -33.06 -36.71 24.42
N THR A 13 -33.25 -37.42 23.32
CA THR A 13 -33.20 -36.92 21.97
C THR A 13 -34.37 -35.98 21.72
N GLU A 14 -34.13 -34.68 21.67
CA GLU A 14 -35.07 -33.72 21.14
C GLU A 14 -34.58 -33.19 19.79
N GLN A 15 -35.22 -33.70 18.74
CA GLN A 15 -35.06 -33.29 17.35
C GLN A 15 -35.59 -31.87 17.18
N ALA A 16 -34.69 -30.88 17.01
CA ALA A 16 -35.03 -29.57 16.51
C ALA A 16 -35.12 -29.59 14.98
N ARG A 17 -36.28 -29.30 14.45
CA ARG A 17 -36.59 -29.18 13.02
C ARG A 17 -35.89 -27.94 12.44
N PRO A 18 -35.35 -28.01 11.23
CA PRO A 18 -34.80 -26.81 10.57
C PRO A 18 -35.97 -25.98 10.02
N THR A 19 -36.10 -24.75 10.51
CA THR A 19 -36.91 -23.71 9.88
C THR A 19 -36.15 -23.22 8.63
N GLY A 20 -36.73 -23.50 7.46
CA GLY A 20 -36.24 -23.04 6.18
C GLY A 20 -36.31 -21.52 6.08
N TYR A 21 -35.17 -20.91 5.76
CA TYR A 21 -35.09 -19.61 5.10
C TYR A 21 -34.81 -19.87 3.63
N HIS A 22 -35.81 -19.60 2.80
CA HIS A 22 -35.67 -19.55 1.35
C HIS A 22 -35.25 -18.13 0.95
N GLY A 23 -34.27 -18.06 0.02
CA GLY A 23 -34.12 -16.98 -0.93
C GLY A 23 -33.10 -15.91 -0.56
N GLY A 24 -31.91 -16.03 -1.09
CA GLY A 24 -30.90 -15.00 -1.30
C GLY A 24 -29.81 -15.62 -2.15
N ASP A 25 -29.64 -15.11 -3.37
CA ASP A 25 -28.57 -15.53 -4.28
C ASP A 25 -27.25 -15.63 -3.53
N ALA A 26 -26.72 -16.84 -3.47
CA ALA A 26 -25.35 -17.08 -3.06
C ALA A 26 -24.46 -16.53 -4.18
N SER A 27 -24.08 -15.25 -4.07
CA SER A 27 -22.90 -14.76 -4.78
C SER A 27 -21.76 -15.67 -4.38
N ALA A 28 -21.32 -16.50 -5.30
CA ALA A 28 -20.27 -17.48 -5.07
C ALA A 28 -19.02 -16.72 -4.63
N VAL A 29 -18.65 -16.87 -3.35
CA VAL A 29 -17.39 -16.33 -2.83
C VAL A 29 -16.28 -17.08 -3.55
N ILE A 30 -15.74 -16.46 -4.60
CA ILE A 30 -14.63 -17.01 -5.37
C ILE A 30 -13.44 -17.09 -4.43
N SER A 31 -12.81 -18.28 -4.29
CA SER A 31 -11.64 -18.45 -3.44
C SER A 31 -10.44 -17.64 -3.98
N VAL A 32 -9.51 -17.26 -3.09
CA VAL A 32 -8.27 -16.55 -3.50
C VAL A 32 -7.49 -17.36 -4.55
N GLU A 33 -7.50 -18.68 -4.44
CA GLU A 33 -6.86 -19.59 -5.39
C GLU A 33 -7.53 -19.53 -6.77
N GLU A 34 -8.85 -19.49 -6.81
CA GLU A 34 -9.62 -19.38 -8.05
C GLU A 34 -9.42 -18.00 -8.70
N VAL A 35 -9.42 -16.90 -7.93
CA VAL A 35 -9.08 -15.56 -8.42
C VAL A 35 -7.68 -15.54 -8.99
N THR A 36 -6.72 -16.14 -8.30
CA THR A 36 -5.32 -16.22 -8.77
C THR A 36 -5.23 -17.02 -10.07
N ARG A 37 -5.90 -18.17 -10.18
CA ARG A 37 -5.93 -19.00 -11.38
C ARG A 37 -6.56 -18.26 -12.57
N GLN A 38 -7.68 -17.58 -12.35
CA GLN A 38 -8.34 -16.80 -13.40
C GLN A 38 -7.51 -15.59 -13.83
N ALA A 39 -6.87 -14.91 -12.88
CA ALA A 39 -5.98 -13.80 -13.18
C ALA A 39 -4.72 -14.24 -13.96
N GLN A 40 -4.17 -15.44 -13.66
CA GLN A 40 -3.11 -16.03 -14.46
C GLN A 40 -3.56 -16.37 -15.89
N ALA A 41 -4.79 -16.85 -16.05
CA ALA A 41 -5.34 -17.19 -17.36
C ALA A 41 -5.55 -15.98 -18.28
N ILE A 42 -5.73 -14.79 -17.72
CA ILE A 42 -5.89 -13.53 -18.47
C ILE A 42 -4.59 -12.71 -18.54
N ALA A 43 -3.51 -13.21 -17.94
CA ALA A 43 -2.23 -12.53 -17.95
C ALA A 43 -1.67 -12.45 -19.37
N VAL A 44 -1.63 -11.26 -19.91
CA VAL A 44 -0.99 -10.97 -21.20
C VAL A 44 0.46 -10.60 -21.00
N GLY A 45 0.83 -10.29 -19.74
CA GLY A 45 2.08 -9.66 -19.38
C GLY A 45 2.07 -8.17 -19.75
N ALA A 46 3.14 -7.49 -19.40
CA ALA A 46 3.35 -6.09 -19.78
C ALA A 46 4.73 -5.96 -20.43
N PRO A 47 4.82 -5.85 -21.75
CA PRO A 47 6.10 -5.69 -22.42
C PRO A 47 6.79 -4.39 -21.96
N PRO A 48 8.13 -4.36 -21.93
CA PRO A 48 8.90 -3.20 -21.44
C PRO A 48 8.54 -1.87 -22.14
N GLU A 49 8.16 -1.94 -23.39
CA GLU A 49 7.74 -0.77 -24.20
C GLU A 49 6.43 -0.18 -23.69
N GLN A 50 5.45 -1.01 -23.33
CA GLN A 50 4.20 -0.57 -22.74
C GLN A 50 4.44 0.07 -21.36
N ILE A 51 5.26 -0.56 -20.52
CA ILE A 51 5.63 -0.03 -19.21
C ILE A 51 6.31 1.34 -19.36
N ALA A 52 7.20 1.50 -20.33
CA ALA A 52 7.87 2.78 -20.60
C ALA A 52 6.89 3.84 -21.12
N ALA A 53 5.98 3.46 -22.01
CA ALA A 53 4.96 4.37 -22.55
C ALA A 53 4.02 4.90 -21.46
N LEU A 54 3.58 4.04 -20.53
CA LEU A 54 2.78 4.44 -19.37
C LEU A 54 3.50 5.48 -18.49
N ALA A 55 4.83 5.40 -18.38
CA ALA A 55 5.67 6.39 -17.71
C ALA A 55 6.09 7.54 -18.63
N ASN A 56 5.33 7.85 -19.69
CA ASN A 56 5.60 8.93 -20.65
C ASN A 56 7.00 8.87 -21.27
N ASN A 57 7.66 7.71 -21.31
CA ASN A 57 9.07 7.51 -21.68
C ASN A 57 10.07 8.40 -20.90
N ALA A 58 9.68 8.87 -19.71
CA ALA A 58 10.44 9.76 -18.83
C ALA A 58 10.48 9.23 -17.40
N SER A 59 10.94 7.99 -17.22
CA SER A 59 10.92 7.29 -15.94
C SER A 59 11.73 8.02 -14.87
N PHE A 60 11.13 8.25 -13.71
CA PHE A 60 11.74 8.78 -12.50
C PHE A 60 12.10 7.66 -11.51
N VAL A 61 11.19 6.70 -11.30
CA VAL A 61 11.49 5.45 -10.58
C VAL A 61 11.46 4.31 -11.57
N THR A 62 12.52 3.50 -11.58
CA THR A 62 12.67 2.38 -12.50
C THR A 62 13.08 1.13 -11.74
N ILE A 63 12.38 0.03 -11.98
CA ILE A 63 12.76 -1.32 -11.58
C ILE A 63 12.98 -2.14 -12.85
N LYS A 64 14.13 -2.86 -12.93
CA LYS A 64 14.44 -3.72 -14.06
C LYS A 64 14.82 -5.13 -13.62
N ASN A 65 14.09 -6.12 -14.14
CA ASN A 65 14.32 -7.56 -13.97
C ASN A 65 14.56 -7.95 -12.50
N LEU A 66 13.72 -7.40 -11.61
CA LEU A 66 13.90 -7.56 -10.18
C LEU A 66 13.45 -8.94 -9.72
N LYS A 67 14.37 -9.66 -9.07
CA LYS A 67 14.07 -10.84 -8.25
C LYS A 67 14.30 -10.49 -6.80
N ALA A 68 13.25 -10.55 -6.01
CA ALA A 68 13.28 -10.12 -4.62
C ALA A 68 12.35 -10.95 -3.74
N GLY A 69 12.61 -10.95 -2.43
CA GLY A 69 11.77 -11.65 -1.47
C GLY A 69 12.34 -11.63 -0.06
N TYR A 70 12.03 -12.65 0.75
CA TYR A 70 12.38 -12.69 2.16
C TYR A 70 13.23 -13.93 2.49
N GLY A 71 14.34 -13.74 3.17
CA GLY A 71 15.28 -14.82 3.43
C GLY A 71 15.79 -15.41 2.12
N LYS A 72 15.45 -16.67 1.84
CA LYS A 72 15.77 -17.39 0.59
C LYS A 72 14.56 -17.52 -0.36
N MET A 73 13.37 -17.09 0.07
CA MET A 73 12.14 -17.20 -0.70
C MET A 73 12.06 -16.06 -1.69
N GLU A 74 12.05 -16.36 -2.97
CA GLU A 74 11.79 -15.41 -4.05
C GLU A 74 10.27 -15.20 -4.19
N ILE A 75 9.82 -13.96 -4.22
CA ILE A 75 8.42 -13.54 -4.34
C ILE A 75 8.18 -12.79 -5.64
N LEU A 76 9.13 -11.93 -6.05
CA LEU A 76 9.07 -11.19 -7.31
C LEU A 76 9.98 -11.87 -8.33
N HIS A 77 9.44 -12.10 -9.53
CA HIS A 77 10.09 -12.84 -10.61
C HIS A 77 10.23 -11.92 -11.84
N ASP A 78 11.47 -11.52 -12.15
CA ASP A 78 11.81 -10.62 -13.28
C ASP A 78 10.90 -9.39 -13.38
N PHE A 79 10.52 -8.85 -12.21
CA PHE A 79 9.56 -7.76 -12.07
C PHE A 79 10.13 -6.45 -12.62
N ASN A 80 9.31 -5.74 -13.42
CA ASN A 80 9.66 -4.47 -14.03
C ASN A 80 8.63 -3.41 -13.65
N LEU A 81 9.09 -2.16 -13.39
CA LEU A 81 8.22 -1.04 -13.08
C LEU A 81 8.86 0.25 -13.59
N GLN A 82 8.05 1.13 -14.15
CA GLN A 82 8.44 2.49 -14.45
C GLN A 82 7.32 3.45 -14.06
N VAL A 83 7.69 4.56 -13.43
CA VAL A 83 6.77 5.65 -13.13
C VAL A 83 7.52 6.97 -13.34
N ALA A 84 6.89 7.93 -13.99
CA ALA A 84 7.47 9.25 -14.21
C ALA A 84 7.36 10.13 -12.95
N ARG A 85 8.06 11.25 -12.93
CA ARG A 85 7.91 12.27 -11.89
C ARG A 85 6.47 12.77 -11.84
N ASN A 86 5.96 12.96 -10.65
CA ASN A 86 4.59 13.46 -10.39
C ASN A 86 3.46 12.53 -10.87
N GLN A 87 3.76 11.30 -11.25
CA GLN A 87 2.75 10.28 -11.54
C GLN A 87 2.41 9.46 -10.29
N SER A 88 1.21 8.92 -10.30
CA SER A 88 0.73 7.90 -9.36
C SER A 88 0.65 6.53 -10.02
N LEU A 89 1.12 5.49 -9.33
CA LEU A 89 1.03 4.10 -9.74
C LEU A 89 0.36 3.28 -8.64
N CYS A 90 -0.68 2.53 -9.00
CA CYS A 90 -1.35 1.62 -8.09
C CYS A 90 -1.12 0.16 -8.47
N LEU A 91 -0.69 -0.64 -7.50
CA LEU A 91 -0.56 -2.08 -7.60
C LEU A 91 -1.80 -2.74 -6.99
N ILE A 92 -2.55 -3.48 -7.80
CA ILE A 92 -3.68 -4.29 -7.39
C ILE A 92 -3.42 -5.78 -7.64
N GLY A 93 -4.24 -6.65 -7.09
CA GLY A 93 -4.11 -8.10 -7.29
C GLY A 93 -4.49 -8.89 -6.04
N PRO A 94 -4.56 -10.22 -6.11
CA PRO A 94 -4.95 -11.06 -4.99
C PRO A 94 -3.96 -10.96 -3.82
N ASN A 95 -4.41 -11.40 -2.63
CA ASN A 95 -3.52 -11.51 -1.47
C ASN A 95 -2.42 -12.51 -1.76
N GLY A 96 -1.18 -12.17 -1.36
CA GLY A 96 0.00 -12.98 -1.66
C GLY A 96 0.60 -12.78 -3.06
N ALA A 97 0.04 -11.92 -3.92
CA ALA A 97 0.58 -11.65 -5.25
C ALA A 97 1.95 -10.96 -5.28
N GLY A 98 2.44 -10.46 -4.14
CA GLY A 98 3.73 -9.75 -4.07
C GLY A 98 3.63 -8.23 -4.06
N LYS A 99 2.43 -7.65 -3.96
CA LYS A 99 2.21 -6.19 -4.01
C LYS A 99 3.06 -5.42 -2.99
N SER A 100 2.91 -5.70 -1.69
CA SER A 100 3.71 -5.04 -0.64
C SER A 100 5.21 -5.40 -0.76
N THR A 101 5.55 -6.57 -1.35
CA THR A 101 6.94 -6.94 -1.62
C THR A 101 7.59 -6.00 -2.62
N VAL A 102 6.84 -5.43 -3.58
CA VAL A 102 7.35 -4.38 -4.49
C VAL A 102 7.75 -3.13 -3.68
N LEU A 103 6.85 -2.61 -2.84
CA LEU A 103 7.13 -1.44 -2.01
C LEU A 103 8.29 -1.71 -1.04
N HIS A 104 8.30 -2.89 -0.41
CA HIS A 104 9.37 -3.35 0.48
C HIS A 104 10.72 -3.41 -0.24
N SER A 105 10.74 -3.84 -1.50
CA SER A 105 11.97 -3.91 -2.30
C SER A 105 12.50 -2.52 -2.64
N ILE A 106 11.61 -1.60 -3.05
CA ILE A 106 11.99 -0.21 -3.29
C ILE A 106 12.57 0.40 -2.02
N PHE A 107 11.95 0.19 -0.86
CA PHE A 107 12.40 0.79 0.41
C PHE A 107 13.58 0.06 1.07
N GLY A 108 13.83 -1.22 0.74
CA GLY A 108 14.96 -1.99 1.25
C GLY A 108 14.63 -2.89 2.45
N PHE A 109 13.41 -3.45 2.49
CA PHE A 109 12.97 -4.42 3.49
C PHE A 109 13.05 -5.88 2.99
N THR A 110 13.44 -6.10 1.73
CA THR A 110 13.59 -7.41 1.13
C THR A 110 15.04 -7.72 0.78
N ASN A 111 15.32 -8.99 0.52
CA ASN A 111 16.55 -9.40 -0.14
C ASN A 111 16.37 -9.25 -1.66
N ILE A 112 17.29 -8.55 -2.30
CA ILE A 112 17.36 -8.45 -3.75
C ILE A 112 18.32 -9.52 -4.25
N PHE A 113 17.81 -10.49 -5.02
CA PHE A 113 18.59 -11.57 -5.60
C PHE A 113 19.23 -11.16 -6.93
N SER A 114 18.48 -10.41 -7.76
CA SER A 114 18.97 -9.83 -9.01
C SER A 114 18.14 -8.63 -9.42
N GLY A 115 18.58 -7.91 -10.47
CA GLY A 115 17.88 -6.74 -10.98
C GLY A 115 18.38 -5.43 -10.39
N GLN A 116 17.76 -4.33 -10.76
CA GLN A 116 18.14 -2.97 -10.37
C GLN A 116 16.94 -2.12 -10.03
N ILE A 117 17.10 -1.23 -9.04
CA ILE A 117 16.15 -0.18 -8.68
C ILE A 117 16.88 1.16 -8.78
N LYS A 118 16.34 2.08 -9.59
CA LYS A 118 16.93 3.41 -9.82
C LYS A 118 15.90 4.50 -9.56
N VAL A 119 16.38 5.66 -9.10
CA VAL A 119 15.60 6.90 -8.93
C VAL A 119 16.37 8.05 -9.56
N GLY A 120 15.65 8.95 -10.21
CA GLY A 120 16.19 10.10 -10.93
C GLY A 120 15.86 10.06 -12.42
N GLU A 121 16.22 11.10 -13.14
CA GLU A 121 15.93 11.27 -14.56
C GLU A 121 17.21 11.34 -15.40
N GLY A 122 17.17 10.82 -16.63
CA GLY A 122 18.28 10.90 -17.59
C GLY A 122 19.59 10.37 -17.00
N ASP A 123 20.65 11.16 -17.17
CA ASP A 123 22.00 10.81 -16.71
C ASP A 123 22.21 10.93 -15.19
N VAL A 124 21.24 11.49 -14.46
CA VAL A 124 21.32 11.68 -13.00
C VAL A 124 20.62 10.55 -12.23
N GLN A 125 20.31 9.43 -12.89
CA GLN A 125 19.72 8.28 -12.22
C GLN A 125 20.66 7.65 -11.20
N GLN A 126 20.22 7.58 -9.94
CA GLN A 126 20.92 6.91 -8.85
C GLN A 126 20.47 5.47 -8.73
N ASP A 127 21.40 4.51 -8.71
CA ASP A 127 21.11 3.13 -8.32
C ASP A 127 20.95 3.06 -6.78
N ILE A 128 19.77 2.70 -6.35
CA ILE A 128 19.40 2.60 -4.94
C ILE A 128 19.21 1.14 -4.47
N THR A 129 19.51 0.18 -5.33
CA THR A 129 19.26 -1.25 -5.11
C THR A 129 19.80 -1.72 -3.76
N LYS A 130 21.03 -1.31 -3.43
CA LYS A 130 21.75 -1.73 -2.22
C LYS A 130 21.77 -0.69 -1.09
N LEU A 131 21.11 0.44 -1.26
CA LEU A 131 21.02 1.44 -0.20
C LEU A 131 20.19 0.94 0.98
N SER A 132 20.59 1.31 2.20
CA SER A 132 19.79 1.09 3.39
C SER A 132 18.47 1.88 3.34
N SER A 133 17.44 1.46 4.07
CA SER A 133 16.17 2.21 4.14
C SER A 133 16.36 3.65 4.60
N SER A 134 17.28 3.89 5.54
CA SER A 134 17.61 5.24 6.00
C SER A 134 18.27 6.09 4.92
N ASP A 135 19.15 5.50 4.08
CA ASP A 135 19.76 6.22 2.95
C ASP A 135 18.75 6.46 1.82
N LYS A 136 17.83 5.52 1.58
CA LYS A 136 16.75 5.70 0.60
C LYS A 136 15.84 6.87 1.00
N LEU A 137 15.52 7.02 2.30
CA LEU A 137 14.77 8.18 2.79
C LEU A 137 15.60 9.47 2.68
N ARG A 138 16.83 9.45 3.22
CA ARG A 138 17.64 10.67 3.38
C ARG A 138 18.28 11.16 2.09
N ARG A 139 18.73 10.25 1.20
CA ARG A 139 19.53 10.57 0.01
C ARG A 139 18.78 10.41 -1.30
N ALA A 140 17.82 9.46 -1.36
CA ALA A 140 17.03 9.22 -2.54
C ALA A 140 15.59 9.79 -2.43
N GLY A 141 15.26 10.44 -1.31
CA GLY A 141 13.97 11.12 -1.13
C GLY A 141 12.76 10.19 -1.19
N ILE A 142 12.90 8.93 -0.74
CA ILE A 142 11.80 7.94 -0.73
C ILE A 142 11.30 7.77 0.69
N ALA A 143 10.03 8.08 0.95
CA ALA A 143 9.37 7.76 2.21
C ALA A 143 8.38 6.61 2.06
N TYR A 144 8.18 5.87 3.15
CA TYR A 144 7.25 4.74 3.21
C TYR A 144 6.17 5.00 4.26
N ILE A 145 4.92 4.98 3.82
CA ILE A 145 3.73 5.09 4.65
C ILE A 145 3.19 3.67 4.83
N LEU A 146 3.44 3.10 6.00
CA LEU A 146 3.05 1.73 6.34
C LEU A 146 1.53 1.58 6.43
N GLN A 147 1.05 0.36 6.23
CA GLN A 147 -0.35 -0.01 6.35
C GLN A 147 -0.94 0.36 7.72
N ASP A 148 -0.19 0.13 8.82
CA ASP A 148 -0.70 0.22 10.18
C ASP A 148 0.45 0.42 11.20
N LYS A 149 0.12 0.86 12.42
CA LYS A 149 1.02 1.01 13.58
C LYS A 149 2.27 1.88 13.35
N SER A 150 2.18 2.85 12.48
CA SER A 150 3.32 3.72 12.19
C SER A 150 3.42 4.93 13.12
N VAL A 151 2.42 5.23 13.96
CA VAL A 151 2.51 6.25 15.00
C VAL A 151 3.01 5.73 16.33
N PHE A 152 3.61 6.59 17.13
CA PHE A 152 3.97 6.34 18.52
C PHE A 152 2.81 6.75 19.43
N PRO A 153 1.96 5.82 19.92
CA PRO A 153 0.68 6.16 20.56
C PRO A 153 0.85 6.87 21.92
N ALA A 154 1.96 6.67 22.59
CA ALA A 154 2.28 7.33 23.88
C ALA A 154 2.80 8.76 23.71
N MET A 155 3.28 9.13 22.52
CA MET A 155 3.78 10.46 22.19
C MET A 155 2.64 11.37 21.73
N THR A 156 2.82 12.67 21.84
CA THR A 156 1.89 13.66 21.29
C THR A 156 1.93 13.68 19.75
N VAL A 157 0.95 14.33 19.13
CA VAL A 157 0.94 14.56 17.67
C VAL A 157 2.20 15.30 17.24
N GLU A 158 2.59 16.34 17.97
CA GLU A 158 3.79 17.13 17.71
C GLU A 158 5.06 16.30 17.79
N GLU A 159 5.22 15.51 18.86
CA GLU A 159 6.37 14.62 19.03
C GLU A 159 6.43 13.55 17.92
N ASN A 160 5.30 13.02 17.48
CA ASN A 160 5.24 12.11 16.35
C ASN A 160 5.75 12.77 15.05
N LEU A 161 5.40 14.04 14.80
CA LEU A 161 5.93 14.78 13.64
C LEU A 161 7.44 14.97 13.75
N TRP A 162 7.95 15.37 14.92
CA TRP A 162 9.40 15.52 15.11
C TRP A 162 10.17 14.23 14.89
N MET A 163 9.59 13.08 15.29
CA MET A 163 10.17 11.77 15.01
C MET A 163 10.26 11.46 13.51
N GLY A 164 9.40 12.05 12.69
CA GLY A 164 9.51 11.99 11.22
C GLY A 164 10.83 12.55 10.70
N GLY A 165 11.40 13.54 11.37
CA GLY A 165 12.68 14.16 11.05
C GLY A 165 13.89 13.60 11.81
N TYR A 166 13.78 12.41 12.40
CA TYR A 166 14.88 11.82 13.21
C TYR A 166 16.20 11.69 12.45
N LEU A 167 16.15 11.53 11.11
CA LEU A 167 17.33 11.43 10.26
C LEU A 167 17.85 12.78 9.75
N MET A 168 17.22 13.91 10.10
CA MET A 168 17.70 15.25 9.77
C MET A 168 18.96 15.57 10.59
N GLU A 169 19.89 16.28 9.98
CA GLU A 169 21.13 16.69 10.65
C GLU A 169 20.87 17.69 11.77
N LYS A 170 19.88 18.56 11.58
CA LYS A 170 19.47 19.58 12.55
C LYS A 170 18.07 19.31 13.05
N PRO A 171 17.89 18.98 14.34
CA PRO A 171 16.56 18.76 14.90
C PRO A 171 15.61 19.96 14.80
N ALA A 172 16.15 21.17 14.68
CA ALA A 172 15.34 22.38 14.47
C ALA A 172 14.58 22.34 13.16
N GLU A 173 15.16 21.78 12.10
CA GLU A 173 14.51 21.66 10.78
C GLU A 173 13.26 20.77 10.86
N ALA A 174 13.30 19.69 11.65
CA ALA A 174 12.12 18.84 11.86
C ALA A 174 10.97 19.60 12.54
N LYS A 175 11.29 20.52 13.46
CA LYS A 175 10.28 21.38 14.11
C LYS A 175 9.69 22.40 13.15
N GLU A 176 10.51 23.02 12.30
CA GLU A 176 10.03 23.95 11.27
C GLU A 176 9.10 23.26 10.27
N GLU A 177 9.45 22.03 9.83
CA GLU A 177 8.57 21.27 8.96
C GLU A 177 7.28 20.84 9.66
N ALA A 178 7.34 20.51 10.95
CA ALA A 178 6.13 20.23 11.73
C ALA A 178 5.20 21.46 11.80
N GLU A 179 5.73 22.69 11.91
CA GLU A 179 4.89 23.90 11.85
C GLU A 179 4.24 24.09 10.48
N ARG A 180 4.92 23.75 9.38
CA ARG A 180 4.31 23.75 8.03
C ARG A 180 3.18 22.74 7.92
N ILE A 181 3.35 21.54 8.49
CA ILE A 181 2.30 20.51 8.57
C ILE A 181 1.10 21.02 9.38
N PHE A 182 1.32 21.67 10.52
CA PHE A 182 0.25 22.24 11.33
C PHE A 182 -0.48 23.39 10.60
N ALA A 183 0.24 24.22 9.85
CA ALA A 183 -0.36 25.26 9.02
C ALA A 183 -1.24 24.69 7.90
N LYS A 184 -0.84 23.54 7.32
CA LYS A 184 -1.59 22.85 6.26
C LYS A 184 -2.80 22.09 6.81
N TYR A 185 -2.65 21.40 7.93
CA TYR A 185 -3.66 20.49 8.49
C TYR A 185 -4.15 20.97 9.86
N SER A 186 -5.17 21.84 9.88
CA SER A 186 -5.76 22.42 11.10
C SER A 186 -6.19 21.36 12.12
N ARG A 187 -6.71 20.20 11.66
CA ARG A 187 -7.09 19.08 12.52
C ARG A 187 -5.92 18.55 13.37
N LEU A 188 -4.72 18.49 12.81
CA LEU A 188 -3.53 18.11 13.57
C LEU A 188 -3.07 19.23 14.52
N ALA A 189 -3.16 20.48 14.08
CA ALA A 189 -2.83 21.64 14.90
C ALA A 189 -3.70 21.72 16.17
N GLU A 190 -5.01 21.49 16.06
CA GLU A 190 -5.95 21.43 17.19
C GLU A 190 -5.63 20.29 18.18
N ARG A 191 -5.03 19.22 17.71
CA ARG A 191 -4.66 18.03 18.48
C ARG A 191 -3.19 18.00 18.88
N ARG A 192 -2.43 19.05 18.61
CA ARG A 192 -0.98 19.13 18.69
C ARG A 192 -0.38 18.49 19.95
N HIS A 193 -0.95 18.81 21.11
CA HIS A 193 -0.47 18.34 22.42
C HIS A 193 -1.19 17.07 22.92
N GLN A 194 -2.10 16.49 22.13
CA GLN A 194 -2.77 15.25 22.49
C GLN A 194 -1.93 14.05 22.12
N ARG A 195 -2.05 12.96 22.88
CA ARG A 195 -1.38 11.69 22.58
C ARG A 195 -1.97 11.10 21.30
N ALA A 196 -1.12 10.60 20.41
CA ALA A 196 -1.54 10.00 19.14
C ALA A 196 -2.43 8.76 19.33
N GLY A 197 -2.33 8.07 20.47
CA GLY A 197 -3.15 6.89 20.77
C GLY A 197 -4.65 7.16 20.90
N ILE A 198 -5.07 8.42 21.17
CA ILE A 198 -6.49 8.77 21.33
C ILE A 198 -7.11 9.37 20.04
N LEU A 199 -6.32 9.50 18.98
CA LEU A 199 -6.81 10.02 17.70
C LEU A 199 -7.81 9.03 17.06
N SER A 200 -8.78 9.57 16.33
CA SER A 200 -9.62 8.77 15.42
C SER A 200 -8.78 8.10 14.33
N GLY A 201 -9.34 7.07 13.67
CA GLY A 201 -8.65 6.39 12.58
C GLY A 201 -8.18 7.34 11.48
N GLY A 202 -9.04 8.26 11.06
CA GLY A 202 -8.70 9.27 10.04
C GLY A 202 -7.65 10.29 10.50
N GLU A 203 -7.73 10.79 11.74
CA GLU A 203 -6.71 11.70 12.29
C GLU A 203 -5.36 10.98 12.44
N ARG A 204 -5.37 9.71 12.82
CA ARG A 204 -4.16 8.89 12.89
C ARG A 204 -3.55 8.71 11.52
N ARG A 205 -4.35 8.39 10.49
CA ARG A 205 -3.86 8.23 9.11
C ARG A 205 -3.28 9.54 8.57
N LEU A 206 -3.93 10.67 8.85
CA LEU A 206 -3.39 11.98 8.52
C LEU A 206 -2.04 12.24 9.21
N LEU A 207 -1.88 11.87 10.48
CA LEU A 207 -0.61 11.99 11.19
C LEU A 207 0.48 11.08 10.60
N GLU A 208 0.15 9.86 10.19
CA GLU A 208 1.08 8.92 9.54
C GLU A 208 1.61 9.49 8.21
N ILE A 209 0.72 9.98 7.36
CA ILE A 209 1.09 10.65 6.11
C ILE A 209 1.95 11.87 6.40
N SER A 210 1.50 12.74 7.31
CA SER A 210 2.19 13.98 7.67
C SER A 210 3.59 13.74 8.21
N ARG A 211 3.78 12.69 9.02
CA ARG A 211 5.09 12.31 9.54
C ARG A 211 6.05 11.91 8.44
N ALA A 212 5.58 11.20 7.42
CA ALA A 212 6.40 10.82 6.27
C ALA A 212 6.86 12.04 5.45
N LEU A 213 6.07 13.12 5.45
CA LEU A 213 6.37 14.35 4.71
C LEU A 213 7.47 15.22 5.36
N ILE A 214 7.78 15.04 6.64
CA ILE A 214 8.78 15.85 7.37
C ILE A 214 10.16 15.82 6.68
N MET A 215 10.56 14.69 6.11
CA MET A 215 11.82 14.55 5.36
C MET A 215 11.75 15.10 3.93
N LYS A 216 10.64 15.74 3.53
CA LYS A 216 10.40 16.29 2.17
C LYS A 216 10.68 15.28 1.05
N PRO A 217 10.10 14.09 1.10
CA PRO A 217 10.36 13.08 0.08
C PRO A 217 9.82 13.53 -1.29
N GLU A 218 10.45 13.03 -2.37
CA GLU A 218 9.95 13.15 -3.73
C GLU A 218 9.08 11.96 -4.13
N VAL A 219 9.34 10.80 -3.52
CA VAL A 219 8.59 9.55 -3.76
C VAL A 219 7.92 9.10 -2.47
N LEU A 220 6.63 8.82 -2.55
CA LEU A 220 5.84 8.23 -1.48
C LEU A 220 5.47 6.80 -1.84
N LEU A 221 5.90 5.86 -1.03
CA LEU A 221 5.44 4.47 -1.05
C LEU A 221 4.28 4.35 -0.06
N VAL A 222 3.11 3.94 -0.52
CA VAL A 222 1.89 3.93 0.31
C VAL A 222 1.27 2.54 0.32
N ASP A 223 1.25 1.90 1.48
CA ASP A 223 0.75 0.54 1.62
C ASP A 223 -0.66 0.54 2.22
N GLU A 224 -1.65 0.12 1.44
CA GLU A 224 -3.05 -0.04 1.77
C GLU A 224 -3.64 1.14 2.59
N PRO A 225 -3.64 2.36 2.03
CA PRO A 225 -4.01 3.56 2.77
C PRO A 225 -5.46 3.57 3.28
N SER A 226 -6.36 2.81 2.66
CA SER A 226 -7.79 2.79 2.99
C SER A 226 -8.18 1.74 4.05
N ILE A 227 -7.28 0.79 4.37
CA ILE A 227 -7.64 -0.36 5.20
C ILE A 227 -8.11 0.05 6.61
N GLY A 228 -9.22 -0.54 7.06
CA GLY A 228 -9.76 -0.31 8.40
C GLY A 228 -10.32 1.09 8.65
N LEU A 229 -10.45 1.92 7.62
CA LEU A 229 -11.05 3.25 7.72
C LEU A 229 -12.55 3.23 7.39
N GLU A 230 -13.30 4.13 8.04
CA GLU A 230 -14.68 4.45 7.63
C GLU A 230 -14.67 5.14 6.25
N PRO A 231 -15.73 4.96 5.42
CA PRO A 231 -15.78 5.50 4.05
C PRO A 231 -15.38 6.98 3.91
N ARG A 232 -15.89 7.84 4.81
CA ARG A 232 -15.56 9.29 4.83
C ARG A 232 -14.06 9.59 5.02
N PHE A 233 -13.34 8.70 5.72
CA PHE A 233 -11.91 8.87 5.94
C PHE A 233 -11.10 8.29 4.77
N ILE A 234 -11.64 7.32 4.06
CA ILE A 234 -11.06 6.82 2.80
C ILE A 234 -11.00 7.98 1.79
N ASP A 235 -12.12 8.65 1.55
CA ASP A 235 -12.15 9.77 0.61
C ASP A 235 -11.18 10.88 1.01
N MET A 236 -11.14 11.26 2.30
CA MET A 236 -10.18 12.22 2.83
C MET A 236 -8.72 11.83 2.56
N VAL A 237 -8.36 10.54 2.71
CA VAL A 237 -7.00 10.07 2.48
C VAL A 237 -6.63 10.17 1.01
N PHE A 238 -7.53 9.77 0.10
CA PHE A 238 -7.29 9.90 -1.33
C PHE A 238 -7.23 11.36 -1.81
N GLU A 239 -8.04 12.27 -1.23
CA GLU A 239 -7.94 13.71 -1.46
C GLU A 239 -6.55 14.26 -1.04
N ILE A 240 -6.04 13.84 0.13
CA ILE A 240 -4.70 14.22 0.58
C ILE A 240 -3.62 13.71 -0.38
N LEU A 241 -3.71 12.46 -0.82
CA LEU A 241 -2.76 11.88 -1.77
C LEU A 241 -2.82 12.60 -3.13
N ALA A 242 -4.00 12.94 -3.61
CA ALA A 242 -4.18 13.71 -4.85
C ALA A 242 -3.57 15.13 -4.73
N ASP A 243 -3.77 15.81 -3.61
CA ASP A 243 -3.12 17.11 -3.34
C ASP A 243 -1.59 16.98 -3.31
N LEU A 244 -1.05 15.95 -2.66
CA LEU A 244 0.39 15.68 -2.64
C LEU A 244 0.95 15.41 -4.04
N GLN A 245 0.22 14.69 -4.88
CA GLN A 245 0.64 14.44 -6.26
C GLN A 245 0.56 15.72 -7.11
N HIS A 246 -0.61 16.35 -7.18
CA HIS A 246 -0.88 17.40 -8.16
C HIS A 246 -0.38 18.78 -7.72
N ALA A 247 -0.55 19.14 -6.43
CA ALA A 247 -0.13 20.45 -5.93
C ALA A 247 1.33 20.46 -5.44
N GLU A 248 1.82 19.36 -4.84
CA GLU A 248 3.18 19.30 -4.32
C GLU A 248 4.15 18.51 -5.23
N GLY A 249 3.68 17.95 -6.33
CA GLY A 249 4.50 17.25 -7.32
C GLY A 249 5.13 15.97 -6.80
N LYS A 250 4.47 15.23 -5.89
CA LYS A 250 4.99 13.96 -5.38
C LYS A 250 4.71 12.82 -6.36
N THR A 251 5.69 11.95 -6.53
CA THR A 251 5.50 10.66 -7.21
C THR A 251 4.99 9.65 -6.19
N ILE A 252 3.89 8.96 -6.50
CA ILE A 252 3.24 8.04 -5.56
C ILE A 252 3.23 6.63 -6.14
N ILE A 253 3.75 5.66 -5.39
CA ILE A 253 3.62 4.24 -5.72
C ILE A 253 2.85 3.59 -4.59
N MET A 254 1.66 3.08 -4.88
CA MET A 254 0.77 2.57 -3.87
C MET A 254 0.35 1.13 -4.12
N VAL A 255 0.11 0.41 -3.04
CA VAL A 255 -0.65 -0.84 -3.00
C VAL A 255 -2.02 -0.55 -2.41
N GLU A 256 -3.08 -1.04 -3.02
CA GLU A 256 -4.43 -0.85 -2.49
C GLU A 256 -5.25 -2.14 -2.62
N GLN A 257 -5.99 -2.47 -1.55
CA GLN A 257 -6.90 -3.61 -1.53
C GLN A 257 -8.25 -3.23 -2.17
N ASN A 258 -8.70 -2.00 -1.98
CA ASN A 258 -9.84 -1.43 -2.70
C ASN A 258 -9.41 -1.05 -4.11
N ALA A 259 -9.39 -2.05 -5.01
CA ALA A 259 -8.87 -1.90 -6.36
C ALA A 259 -9.55 -0.76 -7.12
N LYS A 260 -10.87 -0.56 -6.94
CA LYS A 260 -11.62 0.52 -7.59
C LYS A 260 -11.08 1.89 -7.17
N LYS A 261 -10.99 2.16 -5.86
CA LYS A 261 -10.46 3.44 -5.35
C LYS A 261 -9.00 3.66 -5.74
N GLY A 262 -8.18 2.61 -5.70
CA GLY A 262 -6.78 2.69 -6.11
C GLY A 262 -6.61 3.04 -7.58
N LEU A 263 -7.42 2.44 -8.48
CA LEU A 263 -7.36 2.72 -9.91
C LEU A 263 -8.01 4.07 -10.28
N GLU A 264 -9.09 4.50 -9.59
CA GLU A 264 -9.67 5.83 -9.74
C GLU A 264 -8.67 6.96 -9.42
N PHE A 265 -7.74 6.70 -8.51
CA PHE A 265 -6.70 7.65 -8.14
C PHE A 265 -5.48 7.61 -9.07
N ALA A 266 -5.12 6.45 -9.61
CA ALA A 266 -3.81 6.21 -10.22
C ALA A 266 -3.77 6.58 -11.72
N ASP A 267 -2.69 7.26 -12.13
CA ASP A 267 -2.37 7.44 -13.57
C ASP A 267 -2.03 6.09 -14.21
N ILE A 268 -1.36 5.21 -13.46
CA ILE A 268 -0.90 3.89 -13.91
C ILE A 268 -1.43 2.81 -12.97
N GLY A 269 -2.02 1.76 -13.52
CA GLY A 269 -2.42 0.57 -12.79
C GLY A 269 -1.62 -0.66 -13.22
N TYR A 270 -1.18 -1.48 -12.26
CA TYR A 270 -0.62 -2.80 -12.50
C TYR A 270 -1.39 -3.85 -11.71
N VAL A 271 -1.80 -4.90 -12.41
CA VAL A 271 -2.37 -6.12 -11.82
C VAL A 271 -1.23 -7.10 -11.58
N LEU A 272 -0.94 -7.41 -10.33
CA LEU A 272 0.06 -8.40 -9.95
C LEU A 272 -0.58 -9.77 -9.69
N VAL A 273 0.08 -10.81 -10.19
CA VAL A 273 -0.26 -12.21 -9.91
C VAL A 273 1.04 -13.01 -9.74
N SER A 274 1.19 -13.69 -8.61
CA SER A 274 2.34 -14.57 -8.34
C SER A 274 3.71 -13.91 -8.60
N GLY A 275 3.86 -12.64 -8.21
CA GLY A 275 5.13 -11.90 -8.30
C GLY A 275 5.45 -11.30 -9.67
N GLU A 276 4.53 -11.40 -10.63
CA GLU A 276 4.67 -10.88 -11.99
C GLU A 276 3.55 -9.90 -12.33
N ILE A 277 3.75 -9.04 -13.33
CA ILE A 277 2.72 -8.17 -13.87
C ILE A 277 1.86 -8.99 -14.87
N ALA A 278 0.60 -9.18 -14.51
CA ALA A 278 -0.36 -9.84 -15.39
C ALA A 278 -0.96 -8.87 -16.43
N ILE A 279 -1.28 -7.66 -16.01
CA ILE A 279 -1.85 -6.60 -16.87
C ILE A 279 -1.28 -5.26 -16.40
N ALA A 280 -0.97 -4.37 -17.34
CA ALA A 280 -0.63 -2.98 -17.07
C ALA A 280 -1.43 -2.06 -18.00
N GLY A 281 -1.78 -0.86 -17.53
CA GLY A 281 -2.51 0.15 -18.30
C GLY A 281 -2.62 1.44 -17.51
N SER A 282 -3.32 2.44 -18.06
CA SER A 282 -3.76 3.57 -17.25
C SER A 282 -4.81 3.12 -16.23
N GLY A 283 -5.03 3.92 -15.18
CA GLY A 283 -6.08 3.64 -14.19
C GLY A 283 -7.45 3.45 -14.86
N ASP A 284 -7.79 4.36 -15.77
CA ASP A 284 -9.07 4.33 -16.54
C ASP A 284 -9.19 3.09 -17.41
N GLU A 285 -8.13 2.73 -18.17
CA GLU A 285 -8.14 1.52 -18.99
C GLU A 285 -8.36 0.24 -18.15
N LEU A 286 -7.80 0.18 -16.95
CA LEU A 286 -7.99 -0.97 -16.05
C LEU A 286 -9.38 -0.96 -15.40
N LEU A 287 -9.95 0.20 -15.10
CA LEU A 287 -11.33 0.31 -14.60
C LEU A 287 -12.35 -0.17 -15.63
N GLU A 288 -12.12 0.10 -16.92
CA GLU A 288 -12.98 -0.32 -18.03
C GLU A 288 -12.72 -1.78 -18.47
N ASN A 289 -11.63 -2.40 -18.03
CA ASN A 289 -11.29 -3.76 -18.45
C ASN A 289 -12.23 -4.81 -17.82
N PRO A 290 -13.00 -5.57 -18.66
CA PRO A 290 -13.99 -6.52 -18.15
C PRO A 290 -13.39 -7.64 -17.29
N ALA A 291 -12.14 -8.02 -17.52
CA ALA A 291 -11.47 -9.06 -16.76
C ALA A 291 -11.06 -8.53 -15.38
N VAL A 292 -10.54 -7.29 -15.31
CA VAL A 292 -10.25 -6.60 -14.05
C VAL A 292 -11.53 -6.35 -13.27
N GLY A 293 -12.60 -5.87 -13.94
CA GLY A 293 -13.92 -5.65 -13.36
C GLY A 293 -14.43 -6.87 -12.63
N ARG A 294 -14.46 -8.02 -13.31
CA ARG A 294 -14.95 -9.28 -12.77
C ARG A 294 -14.12 -9.83 -11.60
N LEU A 295 -12.79 -9.68 -11.65
CA LEU A 295 -11.91 -10.30 -10.66
C LEU A 295 -11.61 -9.42 -9.44
N PHE A 296 -11.61 -8.09 -9.62
CA PHE A 296 -11.07 -7.18 -8.59
C PHE A 296 -11.98 -6.01 -8.23
N LEU A 297 -13.01 -5.68 -9.06
CA LEU A 297 -13.86 -4.51 -8.82
C LEU A 297 -15.25 -4.89 -8.28
N GLY A 298 -15.54 -6.16 -8.08
CA GLY A 298 -16.82 -6.64 -7.53
C GLY A 298 -17.96 -6.62 -8.54
N GLY A 299 -17.66 -6.87 -9.82
CA GLY A 299 -18.62 -6.95 -10.91
C GLY A 299 -19.48 -8.20 -10.91
#